data_64ade333a44e1f90995a6cf4c9a276bc
#
_entry.id   64ade333a44e1f90995a6cf4c9a276bc
#
_cell.length_a   1.000
_cell.length_b   1.000
_cell.length_c   1.000
_cell.angle_alpha   90.00
_cell.angle_beta   90.00
_cell.angle_gamma   90.00
#
_symmetry.space_group_name_H-M   'P 1'
#
loop_
_entity.id
_entity.type
_entity.pdbx_description
1 polymer ?
#
loop_
_entity_poly.entity_id
_entity_poly.type
_entity_poly.pdbx_seq_one_letter_code
_entity_poly.pdbx_strand_id
1 'polypeptide(L)'
;MKTSRKVFLFIAMSLDGYIAKDEDNIDFLSSVEVPGEDYGYAAFQQEVDTVIWGRKTYEKILTIDPQFSHKDKRCIVLSRTRQGRDQHVEFYNGSVEELITTLKQQEGKNIYCDGGGDVVHSLLQQGLIDRMIISIIPYMVGNGVRLFKSGNPEQSLKLTRSLTFPSGLVQLWYEPAIAAHGTQTEGDVTAK
;
A
#
# COMPACT_ATOMS: atom_id res chain seq x y z
N MET A 1 24.19 9.17 7.29
CA MET A 1 23.55 8.92 5.99
C MET A 1 22.07 9.28 6.12
N LYS A 2 21.52 10.19 5.29
CA LYS A 2 20.07 10.44 5.30
C LYS A 2 19.39 9.14 4.85
N THR A 3 18.56 8.55 5.69
CA THR A 3 17.69 7.44 5.28
C THR A 3 16.67 7.98 4.31
N SER A 4 16.67 7.49 3.07
CA SER A 4 15.64 7.83 2.09
C SER A 4 14.27 7.39 2.61
N ARG A 5 13.26 8.25 2.46
CA ARG A 5 11.86 7.93 2.77
C ARG A 5 11.41 6.72 1.98
N LYS A 6 10.69 5.81 2.60
CA LYS A 6 10.17 4.59 1.99
C LYS A 6 8.67 4.70 1.73
N VAL A 7 8.18 4.03 0.70
CA VAL A 7 6.75 3.87 0.44
C VAL A 7 6.30 2.54 1.04
N PHE A 8 5.37 2.61 1.98
CA PHE A 8 4.76 1.46 2.64
C PHE A 8 3.32 1.29 2.17
N LEU A 9 2.98 0.09 1.79
CA LEU A 9 1.60 -0.35 1.66
C LEU A 9 1.20 -1.04 2.97
N PHE A 10 0.23 -0.51 3.69
CA PHE A 10 -0.37 -1.15 4.85
C PHE A 10 -1.87 -1.30 4.59
N ILE A 11 -2.34 -2.53 4.37
CA ILE A 11 -3.71 -2.74 3.91
C ILE A 11 -4.23 -4.12 4.34
N ALA A 12 -5.54 -4.20 4.59
CA ALA A 12 -6.24 -5.46 4.80
C ALA A 12 -6.92 -5.93 3.52
N MET A 13 -6.94 -7.24 3.30
CA MET A 13 -7.69 -7.86 2.22
C MET A 13 -8.32 -9.18 2.69
N SER A 14 -9.35 -9.63 2.01
CA SER A 14 -9.89 -10.98 2.17
C SER A 14 -8.88 -12.05 1.74
N LEU A 15 -9.10 -13.29 2.14
CA LEU A 15 -8.24 -14.43 1.75
C LEU A 15 -8.17 -14.59 0.21
N ASP A 16 -9.23 -14.24 -0.51
CA ASP A 16 -9.30 -14.26 -1.98
C ASP A 16 -8.89 -12.95 -2.65
N GLY A 17 -8.29 -12.00 -1.90
CA GLY A 17 -7.54 -10.85 -2.42
C GLY A 17 -8.37 -9.60 -2.72
N TYR A 18 -9.53 -9.43 -2.06
CA TYR A 18 -10.35 -8.24 -2.22
C TYR A 18 -10.18 -7.27 -1.04
N ILE A 19 -10.15 -5.96 -1.34
CA ILE A 19 -10.07 -4.87 -0.36
C ILE A 19 -11.43 -4.24 -0.07
N ALA A 20 -12.41 -4.48 -0.93
CA ALA A 20 -13.80 -4.11 -0.74
C ALA A 20 -14.70 -5.08 -1.52
N LYS A 21 -15.94 -5.25 -1.06
CA LYS A 21 -17.04 -5.84 -1.82
C LYS A 21 -17.53 -4.85 -2.90
N ASP A 22 -18.57 -5.22 -3.65
CA ASP A 22 -19.26 -4.29 -4.53
C ASP A 22 -19.72 -3.04 -3.75
N GLU A 23 -19.87 -1.92 -4.47
CA GLU A 23 -20.23 -0.60 -3.90
C GLU A 23 -19.26 -0.07 -2.82
N ASP A 24 -17.99 -0.47 -2.93
CA ASP A 24 -16.94 -0.10 -1.97
C ASP A 24 -17.29 -0.44 -0.51
N ASN A 25 -18.08 -1.53 -0.29
CA ASN A 25 -18.43 -2.00 1.04
C ASN A 25 -17.27 -2.78 1.65
N ILE A 26 -16.91 -2.45 2.91
CA ILE A 26 -15.80 -3.02 3.67
C ILE A 26 -16.23 -3.70 4.97
N ASP A 27 -17.52 -4.08 5.11
CA ASP A 27 -18.07 -4.63 6.34
C ASP A 27 -17.42 -5.95 6.78
N PHE A 28 -16.82 -6.71 5.84
CA PHE A 28 -16.10 -7.95 6.16
C PHE A 28 -14.88 -7.72 7.08
N LEU A 29 -14.34 -6.49 7.15
CA LEU A 29 -13.25 -6.14 8.05
C LEU A 29 -13.68 -6.29 9.52
N SER A 30 -14.96 -6.05 9.84
CA SER A 30 -15.48 -6.17 11.20
C SER A 30 -15.44 -7.61 11.75
N SER A 31 -15.30 -8.62 10.87
CA SER A 31 -15.17 -10.03 11.29
C SER A 31 -13.93 -10.30 12.14
N VAL A 32 -12.95 -9.41 12.12
CA VAL A 32 -11.71 -9.51 12.91
C VAL A 32 -11.57 -8.37 13.93
N GLU A 33 -12.58 -7.54 14.11
CA GLU A 33 -12.56 -6.51 15.14
C GLU A 33 -12.51 -7.13 16.55
N VAL A 34 -11.46 -6.77 17.30
CA VAL A 34 -11.28 -7.19 18.69
C VAL A 34 -11.03 -5.92 19.52
N PRO A 35 -11.80 -5.70 20.61
CA PRO A 35 -11.61 -4.53 21.45
C PRO A 35 -10.17 -4.40 21.96
N GLY A 36 -9.52 -3.27 21.68
CA GLY A 36 -8.14 -2.97 22.09
C GLY A 36 -7.06 -3.52 21.17
N GLU A 37 -7.41 -4.27 20.12
CA GLU A 37 -6.45 -4.73 19.10
C GLU A 37 -6.49 -3.82 17.87
N ASP A 38 -5.36 -3.26 17.48
CA ASP A 38 -5.22 -2.39 16.30
C ASP A 38 -4.31 -2.98 15.21
N TYR A 39 -3.88 -4.22 15.39
CA TYR A 39 -3.01 -4.93 14.46
C TYR A 39 -1.70 -4.19 14.12
N GLY A 40 -1.23 -3.35 15.06
CA GLY A 40 -0.02 -2.54 14.91
C GLY A 40 -0.21 -1.25 14.11
N TYR A 41 -1.46 -0.86 13.83
CA TYR A 41 -1.74 0.34 13.02
C TYR A 41 -1.27 1.63 13.70
N ALA A 42 -1.49 1.80 15.00
CA ALA A 42 -1.05 2.99 15.73
C ALA A 42 0.47 3.14 15.71
N ALA A 43 1.22 2.06 15.91
CA ALA A 43 2.68 2.06 15.81
C ALA A 43 3.14 2.42 14.38
N PHE A 44 2.50 1.84 13.37
CA PHE A 44 2.76 2.16 11.96
C PHE A 44 2.52 3.64 11.66
N GLN A 45 1.43 4.23 12.17
CA GLN A 45 1.10 5.64 11.97
C GLN A 45 2.19 6.59 12.52
N GLN A 46 2.99 6.16 13.50
CA GLN A 46 4.13 6.94 14.01
C GLN A 46 5.33 6.97 13.04
N GLU A 47 5.41 6.00 12.12
CA GLU A 47 6.50 5.88 11.14
C GLU A 47 6.26 6.68 9.86
N VAL A 48 5.07 7.27 9.68
CA VAL A 48 4.65 7.94 8.44
C VAL A 48 4.20 9.37 8.68
N ASP A 49 4.44 10.25 7.73
CA ASP A 49 4.00 11.65 7.73
C ASP A 49 3.24 12.07 6.48
N THR A 50 3.22 11.21 5.48
CA THR A 50 2.55 11.45 4.20
C THR A 50 1.67 10.26 3.87
N VAL A 51 0.42 10.51 3.46
CA VAL A 51 -0.54 9.47 3.07
C VAL A 51 -1.02 9.72 1.65
N ILE A 52 -1.12 8.66 0.86
CA ILE A 52 -1.56 8.71 -0.53
C ILE A 52 -2.77 7.81 -0.73
N TRP A 53 -3.84 8.38 -1.29
CA TRP A 53 -5.08 7.70 -1.67
C TRP A 53 -5.43 7.87 -3.14
N GLY A 54 -6.23 6.96 -3.66
CA GLY A 54 -7.06 7.23 -4.82
C GLY A 54 -8.32 8.02 -4.42
N ARG A 55 -8.89 8.75 -5.39
CA ARG A 55 -10.07 9.60 -5.14
C ARG A 55 -11.25 8.84 -4.50
N LYS A 56 -11.58 7.65 -4.98
CA LYS A 56 -12.69 6.84 -4.42
C LYS A 56 -12.42 6.44 -2.96
N THR A 57 -11.18 6.05 -2.64
CA THR A 57 -10.79 5.72 -1.27
C THR A 57 -10.91 6.92 -0.36
N TYR A 58 -10.45 8.10 -0.79
CA TYR A 58 -10.61 9.34 -0.04
C TYR A 58 -12.10 9.68 0.22
N GLU A 59 -12.93 9.61 -0.81
CA GLU A 59 -14.37 9.82 -0.69
C GLU A 59 -15.00 8.84 0.32
N LYS A 60 -14.56 7.57 0.32
CA LYS A 60 -15.00 6.58 1.30
C LYS A 60 -14.53 6.92 2.72
N ILE A 61 -13.27 7.33 2.88
CA ILE A 61 -12.70 7.73 4.18
C ILE A 61 -13.54 8.85 4.79
N LEU A 62 -13.94 9.86 4.03
CA LEU A 62 -14.79 10.94 4.53
C LEU A 62 -16.15 10.45 5.08
N THR A 63 -16.66 9.29 4.65
CA THR A 63 -17.90 8.72 5.17
C THR A 63 -17.71 7.91 6.45
N ILE A 64 -16.55 7.25 6.63
CA ILE A 64 -16.28 6.36 7.78
C ILE A 64 -15.48 7.05 8.87
N ASP A 65 -14.73 8.08 8.54
CA ASP A 65 -13.95 8.92 9.46
C ASP A 65 -14.28 10.41 9.27
N PRO A 66 -15.45 10.89 9.73
CA PRO A 66 -15.86 12.29 9.60
C PRO A 66 -14.93 13.25 10.35
N GLN A 67 -14.16 12.77 11.33
CA GLN A 67 -13.18 13.56 12.08
C GLN A 67 -11.87 13.72 11.34
N PHE A 68 -11.64 12.95 10.29
CA PHE A 68 -10.42 12.90 9.48
C PHE A 68 -9.16 12.77 10.34
N SER A 69 -8.91 11.56 10.83
CA SER A 69 -7.83 11.25 11.78
C SER A 69 -6.41 11.53 11.27
N HIS A 70 -6.24 11.80 9.97
CA HIS A 70 -4.94 12.09 9.34
C HIS A 70 -4.58 13.59 9.27
N LYS A 71 -5.19 14.45 10.11
CA LYS A 71 -4.95 15.92 10.10
C LYS A 71 -3.49 16.33 10.31
N ASP A 72 -2.74 15.50 11.01
CA ASP A 72 -1.33 15.70 11.33
C ASP A 72 -0.37 15.31 10.20
N LYS A 73 -0.91 14.80 9.08
CA LYS A 73 -0.13 14.27 7.96
C LYS A 73 -0.34 15.09 6.69
N ARG A 74 0.65 15.04 5.79
CA ARG A 74 0.45 15.49 4.41
C ARG A 74 -0.38 14.46 3.67
N CYS A 75 -1.56 14.85 3.24
CA CYS A 75 -2.53 13.97 2.58
C CYS A 75 -2.62 14.30 1.09
N ILE A 76 -2.37 13.31 0.22
CA ILE A 76 -2.35 13.47 -1.23
C ILE A 76 -3.35 12.49 -1.85
N VAL A 77 -4.23 13.01 -2.70
CA VAL A 77 -5.22 12.21 -3.43
C VAL A 77 -4.87 12.19 -4.91
N LEU A 78 -4.57 11.01 -5.43
CA LEU A 78 -4.36 10.82 -6.86
C LEU A 78 -5.70 10.90 -7.60
N SER A 79 -5.81 11.81 -8.54
CA SER A 79 -7.03 12.04 -9.32
C SER A 79 -6.68 12.42 -10.75
N ARG A 80 -7.35 11.82 -11.72
CA ARG A 80 -7.16 12.16 -13.15
C ARG A 80 -7.78 13.48 -13.54
N THR A 81 -8.73 14.00 -12.76
CA THR A 81 -9.58 15.14 -13.12
C THR A 81 -9.56 16.29 -12.13
N ARG A 82 -9.11 16.06 -10.88
CA ARG A 82 -9.07 17.11 -9.84
C ARG A 82 -7.64 17.52 -9.55
N GLN A 83 -7.45 18.83 -9.35
CA GLN A 83 -6.21 19.49 -8.92
C GLN A 83 -6.50 20.47 -7.79
N GLY A 84 -5.42 20.96 -7.14
CA GLY A 84 -5.52 21.92 -6.06
C GLY A 84 -5.74 21.26 -4.71
N ARG A 85 -6.30 22.00 -3.78
CA ARG A 85 -6.48 21.55 -2.39
C ARG A 85 -7.94 21.70 -1.96
N ASP A 86 -8.37 20.82 -1.08
CA ASP A 86 -9.54 21.04 -0.24
C ASP A 86 -9.12 21.24 1.22
N GLN A 87 -10.06 21.09 2.15
CA GLN A 87 -9.80 21.27 3.58
C GLN A 87 -8.75 20.28 4.12
N HIS A 88 -8.65 19.09 3.57
CA HIS A 88 -7.89 17.98 4.14
C HIS A 88 -6.73 17.52 3.26
N VAL A 89 -6.88 17.58 1.92
CA VAL A 89 -5.96 16.92 1.01
C VAL A 89 -5.52 17.83 -0.15
N GLU A 90 -4.40 17.46 -0.74
CA GLU A 90 -3.89 17.96 -2.01
C GLU A 90 -4.26 16.98 -3.12
N PHE A 91 -4.98 17.42 -4.15
CA PHE A 91 -5.27 16.61 -5.34
C PHE A 91 -4.13 16.70 -6.33
N TYR A 92 -3.65 15.55 -6.74
CA TYR A 92 -2.53 15.41 -7.67
C TYR A 92 -2.95 14.62 -8.91
N ASN A 93 -2.68 15.17 -10.10
CA ASN A 93 -3.03 14.55 -11.39
C ASN A 93 -1.82 14.31 -12.30
N GLY A 94 -0.61 14.48 -11.79
CA GLY A 94 0.63 14.23 -12.53
C GLY A 94 1.08 12.77 -12.48
N SER A 95 2.33 12.53 -12.87
CA SER A 95 2.97 11.22 -12.81
C SER A 95 3.16 10.76 -11.36
N VAL A 96 2.72 9.53 -11.07
CA VAL A 96 2.92 8.91 -9.75
C VAL A 96 4.41 8.72 -9.46
N GLU A 97 5.21 8.39 -10.47
CA GLU A 97 6.66 8.25 -10.36
C GLU A 97 7.34 9.56 -9.96
N GLU A 98 6.99 10.67 -10.64
CA GLU A 98 7.51 12.00 -10.31
C GLU A 98 7.12 12.43 -8.89
N LEU A 99 5.87 12.17 -8.49
CA LEU A 99 5.40 12.45 -7.13
C LEU A 99 6.23 11.71 -6.09
N ILE A 100 6.36 10.38 -6.22
CA ILE A 100 7.09 9.56 -5.27
C ILE A 100 8.58 9.93 -5.24
N THR A 101 9.19 10.16 -6.39
CA THR A 101 10.59 10.60 -6.49
C THR A 101 10.79 11.92 -5.76
N THR A 102 9.92 12.89 -5.98
CA THR A 102 9.96 14.19 -5.30
C THR A 102 9.78 14.05 -3.78
N LEU A 103 8.82 13.22 -3.34
CA LEU A 103 8.59 12.98 -1.92
C LEU A 103 9.79 12.28 -1.25
N LYS A 104 10.42 11.32 -1.92
CA LYS A 104 11.60 10.61 -1.40
C LYS A 104 12.83 11.52 -1.26
N GLN A 105 12.93 12.61 -2.03
CA GLN A 105 14.01 13.61 -1.92
C GLN A 105 13.80 14.59 -0.76
N GLN A 106 12.58 14.74 -0.26
CA GLN A 106 12.26 15.63 0.86
C GLN A 106 12.66 14.99 2.20
N GLU A 107 12.88 15.83 3.20
CA GLU A 107 13.02 15.35 4.59
C GLU A 107 11.65 14.93 5.14
N GLY A 108 11.66 13.94 6.00
CA GLY A 108 10.44 13.44 6.64
C GLY A 108 10.50 11.96 6.98
N LYS A 109 9.36 11.46 7.45
CA LYS A 109 9.12 10.04 7.71
C LYS A 109 8.73 9.32 6.41
N ASN A 110 8.28 8.08 6.52
CA ASN A 110 7.87 7.30 5.38
C ASN A 110 6.53 7.77 4.77
N ILE A 111 6.23 7.25 3.60
CA ILE A 111 5.04 7.55 2.81
C ILE A 111 4.11 6.33 2.92
N TYR A 112 2.88 6.53 3.34
CA TYR A 112 1.86 5.51 3.44
C TYR A 112 0.98 5.50 2.18
N CYS A 113 1.00 4.40 1.44
CA CYS A 113 0.00 4.10 0.42
C CYS A 113 -1.15 3.36 1.11
N ASP A 114 -2.27 4.05 1.32
CA ASP A 114 -3.50 3.48 1.90
C ASP A 114 -4.46 2.95 0.82
N GLY A 115 -4.07 3.06 -0.43
CA GLY A 115 -4.78 2.43 -1.55
C GLY A 115 -5.73 3.39 -2.28
N GLY A 116 -6.81 2.99 -3.01
CA GLY A 116 -7.24 1.62 -3.33
C GLY A 116 -6.44 0.91 -4.42
N GLY A 117 -7.02 -0.14 -4.97
CA GLY A 117 -6.36 -1.04 -5.91
C GLY A 117 -5.74 -0.36 -7.14
N ASP A 118 -6.31 0.75 -7.65
CA ASP A 118 -5.73 1.51 -8.77
C ASP A 118 -4.41 2.17 -8.40
N VAL A 119 -4.33 2.75 -7.19
CA VAL A 119 -3.10 3.39 -6.70
C VAL A 119 -2.02 2.35 -6.44
N VAL A 120 -2.38 1.25 -5.79
CA VAL A 120 -1.47 0.12 -5.56
C VAL A 120 -0.94 -0.41 -6.87
N HIS A 121 -1.81 -0.64 -7.86
CA HIS A 121 -1.42 -1.08 -9.20
C HIS A 121 -0.44 -0.11 -9.86
N SER A 122 -0.71 1.20 -9.83
CA SER A 122 0.17 2.21 -10.43
C SER A 122 1.55 2.24 -9.77
N LEU A 123 1.62 2.09 -8.45
CA LEU A 123 2.88 2.03 -7.72
C LEU A 123 3.66 0.74 -7.99
N LEU A 124 2.97 -0.41 -8.09
CA LEU A 124 3.59 -1.70 -8.42
C LEU A 124 4.15 -1.71 -9.84
N GLN A 125 3.43 -1.14 -10.82
CA GLN A 125 3.90 -1.03 -12.21
C GLN A 125 5.27 -0.36 -12.32
N GLN A 126 5.60 0.50 -11.38
CA GLN A 126 6.82 1.32 -11.39
C GLN A 126 7.83 0.90 -10.30
N GLY A 127 7.58 -0.22 -9.61
CA GLY A 127 8.46 -0.70 -8.55
C GLY A 127 8.64 0.28 -7.39
N LEU A 128 7.64 1.09 -7.08
CA LEU A 128 7.73 2.20 -6.14
C LEU A 128 7.41 1.82 -4.68
N ILE A 129 6.89 0.62 -4.42
CA ILE A 129 6.58 0.14 -3.07
C ILE A 129 7.81 -0.52 -2.47
N ASP A 130 8.30 0.05 -1.37
CA ASP A 130 9.49 -0.46 -0.65
C ASP A 130 9.13 -1.53 0.39
N ARG A 131 7.91 -1.52 0.94
CA ARG A 131 7.42 -2.52 1.91
C ARG A 131 5.92 -2.70 1.78
N MET A 132 5.48 -3.95 1.90
CA MET A 132 4.07 -4.31 1.95
C MET A 132 3.77 -4.95 3.31
N ILE A 133 2.74 -4.45 4.00
CA ILE A 133 2.17 -5.00 5.22
C ILE A 133 0.75 -5.39 4.88
N ILE A 134 0.53 -6.67 4.63
CA ILE A 134 -0.74 -7.20 4.15
C ILE A 134 -1.40 -7.98 5.27
N SER A 135 -2.54 -7.51 5.73
CA SER A 135 -3.40 -8.21 6.69
C SER A 135 -4.43 -9.04 5.94
N ILE A 136 -4.33 -10.35 6.04
CA ILE A 136 -5.26 -11.30 5.42
C ILE A 136 -6.37 -11.60 6.41
N ILE A 137 -7.58 -11.19 6.07
CA ILE A 137 -8.79 -11.46 6.83
C ILE A 137 -9.27 -12.88 6.50
N PRO A 138 -9.66 -13.72 7.49
CA PRO A 138 -10.18 -15.06 7.25
C PRO A 138 -11.61 -15.02 6.69
N TYR A 139 -11.78 -14.40 5.53
CA TYR A 139 -13.05 -14.15 4.85
C TYR A 139 -12.88 -14.30 3.34
N MET A 140 -13.90 -14.83 2.67
CA MET A 140 -13.98 -14.92 1.21
C MET A 140 -15.02 -13.92 0.72
N VAL A 141 -14.62 -12.94 -0.07
CA VAL A 141 -15.51 -11.91 -0.63
C VAL A 141 -16.18 -12.40 -1.92
N GLY A 142 -15.45 -13.10 -2.77
CA GLY A 142 -15.94 -13.65 -4.03
C GLY A 142 -15.98 -12.65 -5.18
N ASN A 143 -16.50 -11.43 -4.96
CA ASN A 143 -16.57 -10.36 -5.96
C ASN A 143 -16.37 -8.99 -5.31
N GLY A 144 -15.77 -8.04 -6.06
CA GLY A 144 -15.50 -6.69 -5.56
C GLY A 144 -14.21 -6.09 -6.09
N VAL A 145 -13.58 -5.24 -5.28
CA VAL A 145 -12.34 -4.53 -5.62
C VAL A 145 -11.12 -5.34 -5.20
N ARG A 146 -10.33 -5.82 -6.18
CA ARG A 146 -9.09 -6.54 -5.90
C ARG A 146 -7.96 -5.62 -5.45
N LEU A 147 -7.16 -6.08 -4.49
CA LEU A 147 -5.90 -5.41 -4.12
C LEU A 147 -4.90 -5.51 -5.26
N PHE A 148 -4.64 -6.73 -5.74
CA PHE A 148 -3.71 -6.99 -6.83
C PHE A 148 -4.49 -7.23 -8.13
N LYS A 149 -4.38 -6.27 -9.05
CA LYS A 149 -5.02 -6.35 -10.35
C LYS A 149 -4.21 -7.24 -11.29
N SER A 150 -4.86 -7.76 -12.33
CA SER A 150 -4.16 -8.40 -13.44
C SER A 150 -3.24 -7.40 -14.14
N GLY A 151 -2.12 -7.90 -14.69
CA GLY A 151 -1.13 -7.08 -15.39
C GLY A 151 -0.10 -6.42 -14.46
N ASN A 152 -0.08 -6.72 -13.16
CA ASN A 152 1.05 -6.33 -12.32
C ASN A 152 2.34 -7.00 -12.82
N PRO A 153 3.51 -6.33 -12.69
CA PRO A 153 4.79 -6.93 -13.07
C PRO A 153 5.07 -8.14 -12.19
N GLU A 154 5.72 -9.14 -12.79
CA GLU A 154 6.28 -10.24 -12.02
C GLU A 154 7.37 -9.72 -11.09
N GLN A 155 7.30 -10.07 -9.81
CA GLN A 155 8.22 -9.59 -8.80
C GLN A 155 8.42 -10.61 -7.70
N SER A 156 9.66 -10.95 -7.41
CA SER A 156 10.02 -11.74 -6.23
C SER A 156 9.94 -10.90 -4.97
N LEU A 157 9.35 -11.46 -3.91
CA LEU A 157 9.21 -10.81 -2.62
C LEU A 157 9.92 -11.61 -1.53
N LYS A 158 10.57 -10.91 -0.61
CA LYS A 158 11.16 -11.49 0.60
C LYS A 158 10.21 -11.28 1.76
N LEU A 159 9.73 -12.37 2.37
CA LEU A 159 9.01 -12.30 3.64
C LEU A 159 9.99 -11.85 4.74
N THR A 160 9.69 -10.75 5.41
CA THR A 160 10.51 -10.20 6.51
C THR A 160 9.89 -10.45 7.89
N ARG A 161 8.56 -10.59 7.96
CA ARG A 161 7.82 -10.87 9.19
C ARG A 161 6.48 -11.50 8.87
N SER A 162 6.00 -12.38 9.77
CA SER A 162 4.62 -12.88 9.78
C SER A 162 4.08 -12.86 11.20
N LEU A 163 2.82 -12.50 11.36
CA LEU A 163 2.09 -12.49 12.63
C LEU A 163 0.74 -13.19 12.45
N THR A 164 0.34 -13.92 13.46
CA THR A 164 -1.01 -14.51 13.54
C THR A 164 -1.70 -13.97 14.79
N PHE A 165 -2.98 -13.67 14.65
CA PHE A 165 -3.78 -13.09 15.73
C PHE A 165 -4.91 -14.04 16.14
N PRO A 166 -5.40 -13.99 17.41
CA PRO A 166 -6.50 -14.82 17.86
C PRO A 166 -7.80 -14.65 17.05
N SER A 167 -7.98 -13.51 16.41
CA SER A 167 -9.10 -13.25 15.48
C SER A 167 -9.05 -14.09 14.20
N GLY A 168 -7.96 -14.79 13.95
CA GLY A 168 -7.69 -15.50 12.69
C GLY A 168 -7.02 -14.64 11.62
N LEU A 169 -6.84 -13.34 11.86
CA LEU A 169 -6.08 -12.46 10.95
C LEU A 169 -4.62 -12.91 10.90
N VAL A 170 -4.07 -12.92 9.67
CA VAL A 170 -2.64 -13.17 9.43
C VAL A 170 -2.05 -11.93 8.77
N GLN A 171 -1.01 -11.36 9.35
CA GLN A 171 -0.31 -10.21 8.80
C GLN A 171 1.07 -10.62 8.25
N LEU A 172 1.32 -10.28 6.99
CA LEU A 172 2.54 -10.62 6.27
C LEU A 172 3.27 -9.34 5.85
N TRP A 173 4.56 -9.30 6.13
CA TRP A 173 5.43 -8.18 5.81
C TRP A 173 6.41 -8.59 4.72
N TYR A 174 6.35 -7.92 3.57
CA TYR A 174 7.19 -8.21 2.43
C TYR A 174 7.99 -6.99 2.02
N GLU A 175 9.18 -7.24 1.49
CA GLU A 175 9.99 -6.27 0.75
C GLU A 175 10.32 -6.86 -0.63
N PRO A 176 10.49 -6.03 -1.69
CA PRO A 176 11.02 -6.51 -2.96
C PRO A 176 12.34 -7.27 -2.73
N ALA A 177 12.43 -8.49 -3.26
CA ALA A 177 13.71 -9.19 -3.26
C ALA A 177 14.63 -8.42 -4.22
N ILE A 178 15.86 -8.13 -3.76
CA ILE A 178 16.89 -7.60 -4.66
C ILE A 178 17.12 -8.69 -5.70
N ALA A 179 16.89 -8.40 -6.99
CA ALA A 179 17.24 -9.34 -8.06
C ALA A 179 18.72 -9.66 -7.88
N ALA A 180 19.03 -10.93 -7.62
CA ALA A 180 20.40 -11.39 -7.71
C ALA A 180 20.83 -11.11 -9.15
N HIS A 181 21.72 -10.14 -9.36
CA HIS A 181 22.34 -9.93 -10.64
C HIS A 181 23.01 -11.25 -11.01
N GLY A 182 22.42 -11.98 -11.95
CA GLY A 182 23.01 -13.19 -12.51
C GLY A 182 24.37 -12.82 -13.05
N THR A 183 25.41 -13.30 -12.41
CA THR A 183 26.71 -13.47 -13.04
C THR A 183 26.48 -14.38 -14.25
N GLN A 184 26.36 -13.80 -15.45
CA GLN A 184 26.57 -14.54 -16.67
C GLN A 184 28.01 -15.03 -16.61
N THR A 185 28.19 -16.27 -16.22
CA THR A 185 29.42 -17.00 -16.54
C THR A 185 29.40 -17.20 -18.05
N GLU A 186 30.16 -16.35 -18.76
CA GLU A 186 30.57 -16.64 -20.13
C GLU A 186 31.22 -18.00 -20.11
N GLY A 187 30.51 -18.99 -20.63
CA GLY A 187 31.05 -20.32 -20.92
C GLY A 187 32.08 -20.19 -22.03
N ASP A 188 33.32 -20.37 -21.65
CA ASP A 188 34.46 -20.51 -22.53
C ASP A 188 34.23 -21.70 -23.50
N VAL A 189 33.90 -21.38 -24.75
CA VAL A 189 33.86 -22.36 -25.84
C VAL A 189 35.26 -22.48 -26.39
N THR A 190 36.10 -23.32 -25.79
CA THR A 190 37.31 -23.78 -26.43
C THR A 190 36.99 -25.00 -27.29
N ALA A 191 37.15 -24.79 -28.59
CA ALA A 191 37.17 -25.83 -29.61
C ALA A 191 38.30 -26.86 -29.38
N LYS A 192 37.97 -28.12 -29.56
CA LYS A 192 38.84 -29.11 -30.25
C LYS A 192 37.97 -30.23 -30.78
#